data_f717e536aafb29d9c8de4184fcd3aafd
#
_entry.id   f717e536aafb29d9c8de4184fcd3aafd
#
_cell.length_a   1.000
_cell.length_b   1.000
_cell.length_c   1.000
_cell.angle_alpha   90.00
_cell.angle_beta   90.00
_cell.angle_gamma   90.00
#
_symmetry.space_group_name_H-M   'P 1'
#
loop_
_entity.id
_entity.type
_entity.pdbx_description
1 polymer ?
#
loop_
_entity_poly.entity_id
_entity_poly.type
_entity_poly.pdbx_seq_one_letter_code
_entity_poly.pdbx_strand_id
1 'polypeptide(L)'
;MAVLFSNESEILRKMRLIEWLKAELITHVGQLYQAMAKNSDQAIREGLAAVVVACYILGKRLGIGFDSLDQSILERVEQDIKKEREVEKWFGDSSEYQRYLRQKG
;
A
#
# COMPACT_ATOMS: atom_id res chain seq x y z
N MET A 1 25.07 -23.87 -19.83
CA MET A 1 25.01 -22.40 -19.91
C MET A 1 23.77 -21.85 -19.22
N ALA A 2 22.58 -22.31 -19.62
CA ALA A 2 21.32 -21.83 -19.02
C ALA A 2 21.25 -22.03 -17.50
N VAL A 3 21.80 -23.16 -17.01
CA VAL A 3 21.76 -23.48 -15.58
C VAL A 3 22.63 -22.53 -14.76
N LEU A 4 23.79 -22.15 -15.30
CA LEU A 4 24.72 -21.25 -14.59
C LEU A 4 24.14 -19.83 -14.45
N PHE A 5 23.41 -19.37 -15.46
CA PHE A 5 22.87 -18.02 -15.46
C PHE A 5 21.45 -17.92 -14.92
N SER A 6 20.77 -19.06 -14.71
CA SER A 6 19.36 -19.05 -14.29
C SER A 6 19.17 -18.42 -12.91
N ASN A 7 20.12 -18.69 -11.95
CA ASN A 7 20.06 -18.08 -10.61
C ASN A 7 20.30 -16.58 -10.66
N GLU A 8 21.28 -16.15 -11.47
CA GLU A 8 21.50 -14.72 -11.66
C GLU A 8 20.33 -14.05 -12.35
N SER A 9 19.75 -14.71 -13.35
CA SER A 9 18.57 -14.22 -14.05
C SER A 9 17.38 -14.07 -13.11
N GLU A 10 17.19 -15.00 -12.18
CA GLU A 10 16.12 -14.91 -11.19
C GLU A 10 16.36 -13.77 -10.21
N ILE A 11 17.57 -13.62 -9.73
CA ILE A 11 17.93 -12.51 -8.81
C ILE A 11 17.72 -11.17 -9.51
N LEU A 12 18.20 -11.05 -10.73
CA LEU A 12 18.04 -9.82 -11.52
C LEU A 12 16.56 -9.54 -11.81
N ARG A 13 15.79 -10.59 -12.09
CA ARG A 13 14.36 -10.46 -12.35
C ARG A 13 13.64 -9.95 -11.10
N LYS A 14 13.96 -10.47 -9.93
CA LYS A 14 13.40 -10.03 -8.66
C LYS A 14 13.77 -8.57 -8.38
N MET A 15 15.02 -8.20 -8.62
CA MET A 15 15.46 -6.82 -8.43
C MET A 15 14.74 -5.86 -9.37
N ARG A 16 14.58 -6.25 -10.63
CA ARG A 16 13.85 -5.44 -11.62
C ARG A 16 12.38 -5.29 -11.23
N LEU A 17 11.78 -6.36 -10.72
CA LEU A 17 10.40 -6.32 -10.28
C LEU A 17 10.22 -5.33 -9.13
N ILE A 18 11.12 -5.35 -8.16
CA ILE A 18 11.07 -4.41 -7.05
C ILE A 18 11.20 -2.98 -7.55
N GLU A 19 12.17 -2.71 -8.43
CA GLU A 19 12.34 -1.37 -8.99
C GLU A 19 11.10 -0.92 -9.78
N TRP A 20 10.52 -1.84 -10.54
CA TRP A 20 9.28 -1.55 -11.28
C TRP A 20 8.12 -1.24 -10.33
N LEU A 21 7.98 -2.03 -9.25
CA LEU A 21 6.93 -1.81 -8.26
C LEU A 21 7.08 -0.48 -7.54
N LYS A 22 8.31 -0.07 -7.25
CA LYS A 22 8.57 1.26 -6.68
C LYS A 22 8.06 2.37 -7.61
N ALA A 23 8.38 2.27 -8.89
CA ALA A 23 7.94 3.24 -9.88
C ALA A 23 6.42 3.21 -10.04
N GLU A 24 5.82 2.01 -10.03
CA GLU A 24 4.37 1.86 -10.11
C GLU A 24 3.65 2.53 -8.94
N LEU A 25 4.21 2.42 -7.73
CA LEU A 25 3.63 3.07 -6.56
C LEU A 25 3.54 4.58 -6.77
N ILE A 26 4.63 5.20 -7.23
CA ILE A 26 4.65 6.64 -7.50
C ILE A 26 3.67 7.00 -8.62
N THR A 27 3.63 6.19 -9.67
CA THR A 27 2.71 6.39 -10.79
C THR A 27 1.26 6.36 -10.33
N HIS A 28 0.89 5.38 -9.51
CA HIS A 28 -0.47 5.26 -9.00
C HIS A 28 -0.85 6.42 -8.08
N VAL A 29 0.09 6.90 -7.28
CA VAL A 29 -0.16 8.09 -6.44
C VAL A 29 -0.44 9.32 -7.35
N GLY A 30 0.36 9.49 -8.41
CA GLY A 30 0.14 10.57 -9.35
C GLY A 30 -1.21 10.48 -10.07
N GLN A 31 -1.59 9.27 -10.47
CA GLN A 31 -2.88 9.04 -11.12
C GLN A 31 -4.04 9.32 -10.17
N LEU A 32 -3.88 8.98 -8.88
CA LEU A 32 -4.87 9.31 -7.87
C LEU A 32 -5.07 10.81 -7.76
N TYR A 33 -3.98 11.60 -7.75
CA TYR A 33 -4.08 13.05 -7.76
C TYR A 33 -4.86 13.55 -8.96
N GLN A 34 -4.60 13.00 -10.15
CA GLN A 34 -5.31 13.39 -11.36
C GLN A 34 -6.81 13.03 -11.27
N ALA A 35 -7.10 11.85 -10.71
CA ALA A 35 -8.49 11.43 -10.53
C ALA A 35 -9.25 12.37 -9.60
N MET A 36 -8.59 12.82 -8.53
CA MET A 36 -9.19 13.80 -7.60
C MET A 36 -9.44 15.14 -8.29
N ALA A 37 -8.53 15.57 -9.15
CA ALA A 37 -8.70 16.81 -9.91
C ALA A 37 -9.89 16.73 -10.87
N LYS A 38 -10.15 15.55 -11.44
CA LYS A 38 -11.29 15.33 -12.32
C LYS A 38 -12.59 15.10 -11.56
N ASN A 39 -12.52 14.90 -10.25
CA ASN A 39 -13.65 14.68 -9.37
C ASN A 39 -14.53 13.51 -9.80
N SER A 40 -13.92 12.43 -10.29
CA SER A 40 -14.60 11.20 -10.66
C SER A 40 -14.52 10.18 -9.53
N ASP A 41 -15.64 9.85 -8.90
CA ASP A 41 -15.69 8.88 -7.81
C ASP A 41 -15.10 7.53 -8.21
N GLN A 42 -15.43 7.05 -9.39
CA GLN A 42 -14.91 5.77 -9.86
C GLN A 42 -13.40 5.81 -10.04
N ALA A 43 -12.87 6.85 -10.67
CA ALA A 43 -11.43 6.98 -10.89
C ALA A 43 -10.69 7.14 -9.56
N ILE A 44 -11.26 7.86 -8.59
CA ILE A 44 -10.67 8.00 -7.25
C ILE A 44 -10.62 6.65 -6.55
N ARG A 45 -11.72 5.91 -6.57
CA ARG A 45 -11.78 4.59 -5.95
C ARG A 45 -10.75 3.63 -6.55
N GLU A 46 -10.67 3.60 -7.88
CA GLU A 46 -9.70 2.78 -8.59
C GLU A 46 -8.27 3.20 -8.27
N GLY A 47 -8.02 4.50 -8.18
CA GLY A 47 -6.71 5.03 -7.84
C GLY A 47 -6.28 4.67 -6.42
N LEU A 48 -7.19 4.79 -5.46
CA LEU A 48 -6.92 4.39 -4.07
C LEU A 48 -6.62 2.89 -3.99
N ALA A 49 -7.43 2.08 -4.67
CA ALA A 49 -7.22 0.63 -4.70
C ALA A 49 -5.87 0.28 -5.30
N ALA A 50 -5.48 0.94 -6.39
CA ALA A 50 -4.19 0.68 -7.03
C ALA A 50 -3.02 0.99 -6.12
N VAL A 51 -3.08 2.10 -5.37
CA VAL A 51 -2.04 2.47 -4.41
C VAL A 51 -1.93 1.40 -3.30
N VAL A 52 -3.05 0.98 -2.75
CA VAL A 52 -3.07 -0.03 -1.67
C VAL A 52 -2.52 -1.36 -2.17
N VAL A 53 -2.96 -1.82 -3.33
CA VAL A 53 -2.45 -3.07 -3.92
C VAL A 53 -0.96 -2.98 -4.17
N ALA A 54 -0.48 -1.87 -4.72
CA ALA A 54 0.95 -1.68 -4.97
C ALA A 54 1.75 -1.76 -3.66
N CYS A 55 1.25 -1.18 -2.58
CA CYS A 55 1.91 -1.26 -1.27
C CYS A 55 2.03 -2.71 -0.79
N TYR A 56 0.96 -3.48 -0.87
CA TYR A 56 0.98 -4.87 -0.41
C TYR A 56 1.90 -5.74 -1.25
N ILE A 57 1.85 -5.59 -2.57
CA ILE A 57 2.69 -6.40 -3.46
C ILE A 57 4.16 -6.03 -3.31
N LEU A 58 4.47 -4.74 -3.23
CA LEU A 58 5.85 -4.30 -2.99
C LEU A 58 6.35 -4.83 -1.65
N GLY A 59 5.54 -4.73 -0.60
CA GLY A 59 5.90 -5.27 0.70
C GLY A 59 6.24 -6.74 0.64
N LYS A 60 5.41 -7.53 -0.04
CA LYS A 60 5.66 -8.96 -0.21
C LYS A 60 7.00 -9.24 -0.91
N ARG A 61 7.31 -8.49 -1.97
CA ARG A 61 8.57 -8.66 -2.68
C ARG A 61 9.78 -8.26 -1.84
N LEU A 62 9.58 -7.40 -0.85
CA LEU A 62 10.62 -7.00 0.10
C LEU A 62 10.70 -7.90 1.34
N GLY A 63 9.92 -8.96 1.37
CA GLY A 63 9.95 -9.93 2.48
C GLY A 63 8.95 -9.61 3.60
N ILE A 64 8.04 -8.68 3.38
CA ILE A 64 7.01 -8.31 4.36
C ILE A 64 5.70 -8.97 3.95
N GLY A 65 5.24 -9.94 4.75
CA GLY A 65 3.99 -10.64 4.46
C GLY A 65 2.78 -9.73 4.60
N PHE A 66 1.68 -10.11 3.98
CA PHE A 66 0.44 -9.33 4.03
C PHE A 66 -0.06 -9.14 5.45
N ASP A 67 -0.01 -10.20 6.26
CA ASP A 67 -0.42 -10.16 7.66
C ASP A 67 0.48 -9.25 8.51
N SER A 68 1.77 -9.27 8.23
CA SER A 68 2.74 -8.40 8.91
C SER A 68 2.46 -6.93 8.60
N LEU A 69 2.17 -6.63 7.32
CA LEU A 69 1.81 -5.27 6.93
C LEU A 69 0.48 -4.85 7.58
N ASP A 70 -0.51 -5.75 7.61
CA ASP A 70 -1.78 -5.47 8.28
C ASP A 70 -1.58 -5.14 9.74
N GLN A 71 -0.69 -5.87 10.44
CA GLN A 71 -0.38 -5.60 11.83
C GLN A 71 0.24 -4.20 12.00
N SER A 72 1.15 -3.83 11.11
CA SER A 72 1.75 -2.49 11.13
C SER A 72 0.72 -1.40 10.88
N ILE A 73 -0.26 -1.67 10.00
CA ILE A 73 -1.36 -0.74 9.75
C ILE A 73 -2.19 -0.53 11.00
N LEU A 74 -2.54 -1.62 11.72
CA LEU A 74 -3.28 -1.53 12.96
C LEU A 74 -2.52 -0.72 14.02
N GLU A 75 -1.23 -0.97 14.16
CA GLU A 75 -0.39 -0.24 15.09
C GLU A 75 -0.33 1.25 14.77
N ARG A 76 -0.24 1.58 13.48
CA ARG A 76 -0.23 2.98 13.05
C ARG A 76 -1.56 3.66 13.36
N VAL A 77 -2.67 2.98 13.11
CA VAL A 77 -4.01 3.51 13.41
C VAL A 77 -4.15 3.77 14.92
N GLU A 78 -3.67 2.82 15.75
CA GLU A 78 -3.69 2.99 17.20
C GLU A 78 -2.87 4.18 17.65
N GLN A 79 -1.69 4.40 17.04
CA GLN A 79 -0.86 5.57 17.34
C GLN A 79 -1.56 6.85 16.95
N ASP A 80 -2.22 6.89 15.82
CA ASP A 80 -2.92 8.08 15.36
C ASP A 80 -4.07 8.43 16.31
N ILE A 81 -4.77 7.42 16.84
CA ILE A 81 -5.83 7.62 17.83
C ILE A 81 -5.24 8.19 19.14
N LYS A 82 -4.17 7.56 19.66
CA LYS A 82 -3.54 7.98 20.91
C LYS A 82 -2.98 9.40 20.85
N LYS A 83 -2.43 9.77 19.69
CA LYS A 83 -1.86 11.11 19.50
C LYS A 83 -2.90 12.14 19.12
N GLU A 84 -4.16 11.74 19.03
CA GLU A 84 -5.26 12.62 18.64
C GLU A 84 -4.90 13.42 17.37
N ARG A 85 -4.42 12.69 16.35
CA ARG A 85 -4.11 13.32 15.07
C ARG A 85 -5.35 14.04 14.55
N GLU A 86 -5.14 15.07 13.73
CA GLU A 86 -6.23 15.96 13.28
C GLU A 86 -7.43 15.20 12.72
N VAL A 87 -7.19 14.15 11.92
CA VAL A 87 -8.27 13.36 11.34
C VAL A 87 -9.11 12.69 12.44
N GLU A 88 -8.47 12.15 13.48
CA GLU A 88 -9.16 11.53 14.61
C GLU A 88 -9.88 12.59 15.46
N LYS A 89 -9.18 13.69 15.75
CA LYS A 89 -9.72 14.75 16.60
C LYS A 89 -10.95 15.41 15.98
N TRP A 90 -10.94 15.63 14.66
CA TRP A 90 -12.02 16.34 13.98
C TRP A 90 -13.16 15.43 13.55
N PHE A 91 -12.86 14.21 13.12
CA PHE A 91 -13.83 13.34 12.45
C PHE A 91 -13.91 11.93 13.02
N GLY A 92 -12.95 11.51 13.86
CA GLY A 92 -12.92 10.14 14.40
C GLY A 92 -12.65 9.07 13.37
N ASP A 93 -12.03 9.42 12.23
CA ASP A 93 -11.82 8.50 11.12
C ASP A 93 -10.89 7.34 11.48
N SER A 94 -9.86 7.60 12.31
CA SER A 94 -8.93 6.55 12.71
C SER A 94 -9.62 5.50 13.58
N SER A 95 -10.48 5.93 14.51
CA SER A 95 -11.27 5.02 15.33
C SER A 95 -12.27 4.22 14.49
N GLU A 96 -12.91 4.87 13.52
CA GLU A 96 -13.83 4.22 12.60
C GLU A 96 -13.11 3.16 11.76
N TYR A 97 -11.94 3.51 11.24
CA TYR A 97 -11.13 2.57 10.45
C TYR A 97 -10.68 1.39 11.32
N GLN A 98 -10.30 1.64 12.57
CA GLN A 98 -9.93 0.57 13.50
C GLN A 98 -11.07 -0.43 13.69
N ARG A 99 -12.30 0.08 13.87
CA ARG A 99 -13.47 -0.79 14.01
C ARG A 99 -13.70 -1.59 12.74
N TYR A 100 -13.56 -0.97 11.58
CA TYR A 100 -13.69 -1.65 10.29
C TYR A 100 -12.69 -2.78 10.16
N LEU A 101 -11.42 -2.54 10.50
CA LEU A 101 -10.37 -3.55 10.42
C LEU A 101 -10.66 -4.74 11.34
N ARG A 102 -11.17 -4.48 12.53
CA ARG A 102 -11.52 -5.54 13.48
C ARG A 102 -12.71 -6.37 13.01
N GLN A 103 -13.70 -5.74 12.40
CA GLN A 103 -14.85 -6.44 11.84
C GLN A 103 -14.47 -7.26 10.61
N LYS A 104 -13.57 -6.75 9.81
CA LYS A 104 -13.09 -7.41 8.60
C LYS A 104 -12.31 -8.69 8.92
N GLY A 105 -11.52 -8.64 9.97
CA GLY A 105 -10.71 -9.78 10.39
C GLY A 105 -11.47 -10.72 11.25
#